data_f62c15fc41e91a7a33e1f7bdd63b05c4
#
_entry.id   f62c15fc41e91a7a33e1f7bdd63b05c4
#
_cell.length_a   1.000
_cell.length_b   1.000
_cell.length_c   1.000
_cell.angle_alpha   90.00
_cell.angle_beta   90.00
_cell.angle_gamma   90.00
#
_symmetry.space_group_name_H-M   'P 1'
#
loop_
_entity.id
_entity.type
_entity.pdbx_description
1 polymer ?
#
loop_
_entity_poly.entity_id
_entity_poly.type
_entity_poly.pdbx_seq_one_letter_code
_entity_poly.pdbx_strand_id
1 'polypeptide(L)'
;LAPHHVAVVFDSARKTFRNDIYEAYKANRSEPPEELVPQFDLVREATTALSLPQLELPGFEADDLIATYAALGEAAGLETIIVSSDKDLMQLVRGGITMLDPMKQRRIGDAEVFERFGVNPDKVVDVQALAGDATDNVPGVPGIGVKTAAELINNFGDLDSLLAQAETIKQPKRRENLINFAEQARISRDLVRLRDDTPLPLPPVSYTHLTLPTT
;
A
#
# COMPACT_ATOMS: atom_id res chain seq x y z
N LEU A 1 -19.60 9.58 -6.87
CA LEU A 1 -19.76 8.67 -5.74
C LEU A 1 -20.85 9.20 -4.82
N ALA A 2 -21.64 8.32 -4.24
CA ALA A 2 -22.64 8.64 -3.21
C ALA A 2 -22.45 7.62 -2.06
N PRO A 3 -21.38 7.78 -1.26
CA PRO A 3 -21.01 6.81 -0.25
C PRO A 3 -21.94 6.92 0.98
N HIS A 4 -22.20 5.77 1.62
CA HIS A 4 -22.88 5.73 2.93
C HIS A 4 -21.89 5.99 4.09
N HIS A 5 -20.62 5.65 3.87
CA HIS A 5 -19.54 5.82 4.84
C HIS A 5 -18.35 6.48 4.15
N VAL A 6 -17.73 7.45 4.79
CA VAL A 6 -16.51 8.11 4.31
C VAL A 6 -15.58 8.34 5.48
N ALA A 7 -14.30 8.17 5.26
CA ALA A 7 -13.26 8.59 6.19
C ALA A 7 -12.07 9.16 5.40
N VAL A 8 -11.39 10.12 6.00
CA VAL A 8 -10.12 10.65 5.49
C VAL A 8 -9.01 10.15 6.40
N VAL A 9 -8.02 9.49 5.82
CA VAL A 9 -6.92 8.87 6.56
C VAL A 9 -5.65 9.68 6.35
N PHE A 10 -4.98 10.01 7.43
CA PHE A 10 -3.74 10.78 7.43
C PHE A 10 -2.59 9.99 8.05
N ASP A 11 -1.37 10.25 7.57
CA ASP A 11 -0.16 9.86 8.30
C ASP A 11 -0.04 10.69 9.58
N SER A 12 0.25 10.03 10.70
CA SER A 12 0.42 10.69 11.99
C SER A 12 1.87 11.16 12.22
N ALA A 13 2.84 10.43 11.66
CA ALA A 13 4.27 10.69 11.83
C ALA A 13 5.09 10.06 10.70
N ARG A 14 6.37 10.50 10.59
CA ARG A 14 7.32 9.94 9.61
C ARG A 14 7.84 8.56 9.99
N LYS A 15 7.97 8.28 11.30
CA LYS A 15 8.48 7.00 11.80
C LYS A 15 7.34 6.07 12.13
N THR A 16 7.44 4.85 11.62
CA THR A 16 6.49 3.78 11.83
C THR A 16 7.22 2.50 12.21
N PHE A 17 6.50 1.42 12.50
CA PHE A 17 7.09 0.10 12.77
C PHE A 17 8.04 -0.39 11.67
N ARG A 18 7.90 0.12 10.43
CA ARG A 18 8.80 -0.24 9.33
C ARG A 18 10.24 0.23 9.55
N ASN A 19 10.44 1.33 10.29
CA ASN A 19 11.77 1.78 10.65
C ASN A 19 12.44 0.87 11.69
N ASP A 20 11.67 0.09 12.46
CA ASP A 20 12.21 -0.92 13.36
C ASP A 20 12.66 -2.17 12.59
N ILE A 21 12.00 -2.48 11.44
CA ILE A 21 12.40 -3.56 10.53
C ILE A 21 13.63 -3.15 9.71
N TYR A 22 13.63 -1.92 9.20
CA TYR A 22 14.70 -1.39 8.35
C TYR A 22 14.88 0.11 8.59
N GLU A 23 15.95 0.48 9.29
CA GLU A 23 16.21 1.86 9.71
C GLU A 23 16.23 2.87 8.55
N ALA A 24 16.72 2.43 7.39
CA ALA A 24 16.81 3.27 6.20
C ALA A 24 15.49 3.40 5.41
N TYR A 25 14.38 2.81 5.88
CA TYR A 25 13.08 2.96 5.24
C TYR A 25 12.67 4.43 5.18
N LYS A 26 12.35 4.93 3.97
CA LYS A 26 12.01 6.34 3.66
C LYS A 26 13.09 7.38 4.06
N ALA A 27 14.33 6.94 4.38
CA ALA A 27 15.40 7.86 4.78
C ALA A 27 15.86 8.81 3.68
N ASN A 28 15.58 8.49 2.41
CA ASN A 28 15.89 9.31 1.24
C ASN A 28 14.84 10.40 0.95
N ARG A 29 13.72 10.44 1.69
CA ARG A 29 12.68 11.47 1.53
C ARG A 29 13.17 12.79 2.11
N SER A 30 13.16 13.85 1.30
CA SER A 30 13.45 15.22 1.74
C SER A 30 12.38 15.74 2.70
N GLU A 31 12.73 16.78 3.44
CA GLU A 31 11.75 17.56 4.19
C GLU A 31 10.76 18.23 3.21
N PRO A 32 9.48 18.35 3.61
CA PRO A 32 8.52 19.08 2.78
C PRO A 32 8.94 20.55 2.64
N PRO A 33 8.63 21.20 1.50
CA PRO A 33 8.84 22.64 1.36
C PRO A 33 8.21 23.42 2.53
N GLU A 34 8.87 24.50 2.96
CA GLU A 34 8.42 25.30 4.12
C GLU A 34 6.98 25.83 3.93
N GLU A 35 6.61 26.17 2.69
CA GLU A 35 5.28 26.67 2.35
C GLU A 35 4.19 25.57 2.43
N LEU A 36 4.57 24.29 2.40
CA LEU A 36 3.65 23.17 2.49
C LEU A 36 3.32 22.81 3.95
N VAL A 37 4.28 23.02 4.86
CA VAL A 37 4.12 22.62 6.28
C VAL A 37 2.85 23.18 6.92
N PRO A 38 2.54 24.50 6.84
CA PRO A 38 1.31 25.04 7.44
C PRO A 38 0.03 24.53 6.75
N GLN A 39 0.12 23.98 5.54
CA GLN A 39 -1.07 23.47 4.83
C GLN A 39 -1.54 22.12 5.38
N PHE A 40 -0.70 21.38 6.08
CA PHE A 40 -1.12 20.10 6.70
C PHE A 40 -2.22 20.33 7.74
N ASP A 41 -2.08 21.37 8.58
CA ASP A 41 -3.10 21.72 9.56
C ASP A 41 -4.37 22.24 8.88
N LEU A 42 -4.22 23.07 7.83
CA LEU A 42 -5.37 23.59 7.07
C LEU A 42 -6.20 22.49 6.41
N VAL A 43 -5.54 21.45 5.89
CA VAL A 43 -6.25 20.29 5.31
C VAL A 43 -7.05 19.55 6.38
N ARG A 44 -6.49 19.36 7.59
CA ARG A 44 -7.20 18.75 8.72
C ARG A 44 -8.39 19.61 9.19
N GLU A 45 -8.20 20.92 9.31
CA GLU A 45 -9.28 21.87 9.64
C GLU A 45 -10.38 21.83 8.59
N ALA A 46 -10.04 21.84 7.30
CA ALA A 46 -11.02 21.74 6.23
C ALA A 46 -11.80 20.41 6.27
N THR A 47 -11.13 19.31 6.56
CA THR A 47 -11.76 17.99 6.72
C THR A 47 -12.76 18.00 7.88
N THR A 48 -12.39 18.62 9.01
CA THR A 48 -13.28 18.81 10.17
C THR A 48 -14.47 19.71 9.81
N ALA A 49 -14.23 20.82 9.12
CA ALA A 49 -15.28 21.75 8.71
C ALA A 49 -16.30 21.09 7.75
N LEU A 50 -15.87 20.13 6.96
CA LEU A 50 -16.73 19.31 6.11
C LEU A 50 -17.42 18.16 6.86
N SER A 51 -17.23 18.07 8.18
CA SER A 51 -17.76 16.99 9.03
C SER A 51 -17.35 15.59 8.57
N LEU A 52 -16.16 15.46 7.97
CA LEU A 52 -15.59 14.20 7.56
C LEU A 52 -14.77 13.58 8.71
N PRO A 53 -15.00 12.31 9.07
CA PRO A 53 -14.15 11.60 10.02
C PRO A 53 -12.70 11.57 9.59
N GLN A 54 -11.80 11.91 10.49
CA GLN A 54 -10.35 11.87 10.30
C GLN A 54 -9.77 10.71 11.08
N LEU A 55 -8.87 9.96 10.44
CA LEU A 55 -8.22 8.80 11.02
C LEU A 55 -6.71 8.96 10.90
N GLU A 56 -6.03 8.74 11.98
CA GLU A 56 -4.58 8.61 12.04
C GLU A 56 -4.21 7.73 13.24
N LEU A 57 -3.08 7.07 13.17
CA LEU A 57 -2.60 6.20 14.24
C LEU A 57 -1.07 6.29 14.34
N PRO A 58 -0.52 6.76 15.48
CA PRO A 58 0.92 6.75 15.70
C PRO A 58 1.53 5.35 15.57
N GLY A 59 2.68 5.28 14.89
CA GLY A 59 3.39 4.03 14.66
C GLY A 59 2.96 3.25 13.40
N PHE A 60 1.88 3.65 12.73
CA PHE A 60 1.40 3.08 11.47
C PHE A 60 1.32 4.14 10.38
N GLU A 61 1.32 3.71 9.13
CA GLU A 61 1.07 4.59 7.99
C GLU A 61 -0.43 4.65 7.68
N ALA A 62 -0.85 5.71 7.00
CA ALA A 62 -2.22 5.86 6.51
C ALA A 62 -2.67 4.61 5.73
N ASP A 63 -1.77 4.05 4.93
CA ASP A 63 -2.03 2.88 4.09
C ASP A 63 -2.36 1.62 4.90
N ASP A 64 -1.76 1.45 6.09
CA ASP A 64 -2.08 0.32 6.99
C ASP A 64 -3.50 0.46 7.58
N LEU A 65 -3.90 1.70 7.93
CA LEU A 65 -5.26 1.96 8.36
C LEU A 65 -6.25 1.72 7.23
N ILE A 66 -5.96 2.21 6.03
CA ILE A 66 -6.78 1.98 4.83
C ILE A 66 -6.96 0.48 4.58
N ALA A 67 -5.87 -0.30 4.67
CA ALA A 67 -5.92 -1.75 4.51
C ALA A 67 -6.82 -2.41 5.55
N THR A 68 -6.69 -2.01 6.82
CA THR A 68 -7.50 -2.56 7.93
C THR A 68 -8.99 -2.23 7.75
N TYR A 69 -9.31 -0.97 7.42
CA TYR A 69 -10.71 -0.57 7.20
C TYR A 69 -11.30 -1.23 5.93
N ALA A 70 -10.52 -1.38 4.87
CA ALA A 70 -10.96 -2.05 3.66
C ALA A 70 -11.26 -3.54 3.91
N ALA A 71 -10.41 -4.24 4.67
CA ALA A 71 -10.63 -5.62 5.05
C ALA A 71 -11.89 -5.80 5.92
N LEU A 72 -12.14 -4.89 6.85
CA LEU A 72 -13.35 -4.91 7.68
C LEU A 72 -14.61 -4.57 6.87
N GLY A 73 -14.53 -3.64 5.93
CA GLY A 73 -15.61 -3.35 4.99
C GLY A 73 -15.98 -4.58 4.16
N GLU A 74 -14.98 -5.26 3.61
CA GLU A 74 -15.16 -6.51 2.86
C GLU A 74 -15.83 -7.59 3.73
N ALA A 75 -15.34 -7.79 4.97
CA ALA A 75 -15.90 -8.74 5.91
C ALA A 75 -17.37 -8.42 6.28
N ALA A 76 -17.75 -7.14 6.26
CA ALA A 76 -19.12 -6.67 6.46
C ALA A 76 -19.98 -6.71 5.18
N GLY A 77 -19.45 -7.16 4.05
CA GLY A 77 -20.14 -7.20 2.77
C GLY A 77 -20.34 -5.84 2.11
N LEU A 78 -19.51 -4.85 2.46
CA LEU A 78 -19.56 -3.50 1.89
C LEU A 78 -18.69 -3.41 0.63
N GLU A 79 -19.14 -2.64 -0.36
CA GLU A 79 -18.27 -2.17 -1.43
C GLU A 79 -17.36 -1.06 -0.90
N THR A 80 -16.05 -1.23 -1.05
CA THR A 80 -15.04 -0.28 -0.61
C THR A 80 -14.35 0.37 -1.80
N ILE A 81 -14.30 1.70 -1.81
CA ILE A 81 -13.57 2.47 -2.82
C ILE A 81 -12.45 3.24 -2.13
N ILE A 82 -11.21 2.86 -2.40
CA ILE A 82 -10.02 3.57 -1.93
C ILE A 82 -9.71 4.69 -2.91
N VAL A 83 -9.81 5.95 -2.47
CA VAL A 83 -9.51 7.12 -3.32
C VAL A 83 -8.05 7.51 -3.12
N SER A 84 -7.20 7.06 -4.02
CA SER A 84 -5.74 7.31 -3.97
C SER A 84 -5.11 7.05 -5.34
N SER A 85 -4.01 7.77 -5.64
CA SER A 85 -3.13 7.47 -6.78
C SER A 85 -1.91 6.62 -6.40
N ASP A 86 -1.81 6.20 -5.12
CA ASP A 86 -0.70 5.38 -4.64
C ASP A 86 -0.81 3.94 -5.17
N LYS A 87 0.26 3.51 -5.85
CA LYS A 87 0.34 2.15 -6.41
C LYS A 87 0.41 1.06 -5.35
N ASP A 88 0.87 1.39 -4.14
CA ASP A 88 1.09 0.40 -3.09
C ASP A 88 -0.24 -0.11 -2.52
N LEU A 89 -1.29 0.72 -2.57
CA LEU A 89 -2.66 0.32 -2.25
C LEU A 89 -3.28 -0.64 -3.26
N MET A 90 -2.68 -0.83 -4.44
CA MET A 90 -3.17 -1.80 -5.45
C MET A 90 -3.14 -3.26 -4.95
N GLN A 91 -2.31 -3.57 -3.94
CA GLN A 91 -2.32 -4.88 -3.28
C GLN A 91 -3.63 -5.20 -2.54
N LEU A 92 -4.45 -4.17 -2.26
CA LEU A 92 -5.72 -4.31 -1.56
C LEU A 92 -6.90 -4.61 -2.49
N VAL A 93 -6.74 -4.42 -3.79
CA VAL A 93 -7.80 -4.64 -4.79
C VAL A 93 -8.19 -6.11 -4.79
N ARG A 94 -9.44 -6.40 -4.48
CA ARG A 94 -10.03 -7.75 -4.48
C ARG A 94 -11.53 -7.67 -4.19
N GLY A 95 -12.29 -8.65 -4.64
CA GLY A 95 -13.70 -8.80 -4.26
C GLY A 95 -14.48 -7.47 -4.36
N GLY A 96 -14.93 -6.95 -3.23
CA GLY A 96 -15.64 -5.68 -3.14
C GLY A 96 -14.74 -4.44 -2.99
N ILE A 97 -13.39 -4.58 -3.02
CA ILE A 97 -12.44 -3.48 -2.85
C ILE A 97 -11.89 -3.04 -4.20
N THR A 98 -12.11 -1.78 -4.56
CA THR A 98 -11.56 -1.14 -5.76
C THR A 98 -10.89 0.18 -5.39
N MET A 99 -10.08 0.73 -6.31
CA MET A 99 -9.51 2.06 -6.13
C MET A 99 -10.06 3.04 -7.16
N LEU A 100 -9.98 4.33 -6.85
CA LEU A 100 -10.21 5.44 -7.76
C LEU A 100 -8.99 6.36 -7.73
N ASP A 101 -8.26 6.44 -8.83
CA ASP A 101 -7.23 7.47 -9.01
C ASP A 101 -7.91 8.82 -9.29
N PRO A 102 -7.88 9.76 -8.32
CA PRO A 102 -8.58 11.03 -8.47
C PRO A 102 -7.90 11.95 -9.49
N MET A 103 -6.61 11.79 -9.73
CA MET A 103 -5.85 12.60 -10.69
C MET A 103 -6.17 12.24 -12.13
N LYS A 104 -6.35 10.94 -12.39
CA LYS A 104 -6.68 10.40 -13.73
C LYS A 104 -8.17 10.14 -13.89
N GLN A 105 -8.96 10.30 -12.84
CA GLN A 105 -10.38 9.94 -12.79
C GLN A 105 -10.66 8.51 -13.29
N ARG A 106 -9.74 7.59 -12.99
CA ARG A 106 -9.78 6.20 -13.46
C ARG A 106 -10.03 5.25 -12.28
N ARG A 107 -10.99 4.36 -12.46
CA ARG A 107 -11.14 3.23 -11.55
C ARG A 107 -10.02 2.21 -11.78
N ILE A 108 -9.58 1.58 -10.69
CA ILE A 108 -8.54 0.57 -10.68
C ILE A 108 -9.14 -0.68 -10.05
N GLY A 109 -9.20 -1.72 -10.84
CA GLY A 109 -9.56 -3.08 -10.47
C GLY A 109 -8.45 -4.05 -10.87
N ASP A 110 -8.76 -5.35 -10.90
CA ASP A 110 -7.78 -6.41 -11.21
C ASP A 110 -7.06 -6.18 -12.55
N ALA A 111 -7.75 -5.71 -13.58
CA ALA A 111 -7.18 -5.47 -14.89
C ALA A 111 -6.10 -4.39 -14.88
N GLU A 112 -6.34 -3.29 -14.16
CA GLU A 112 -5.40 -2.18 -14.03
C GLU A 112 -4.20 -2.58 -13.15
N VAL A 113 -4.41 -3.40 -12.12
CA VAL A 113 -3.32 -3.97 -11.31
C VAL A 113 -2.46 -4.86 -12.18
N PHE A 114 -3.07 -5.75 -12.97
CA PHE A 114 -2.34 -6.61 -13.89
C PHE A 114 -1.57 -5.82 -14.96
N GLU A 115 -2.18 -4.77 -15.52
CA GLU A 115 -1.50 -3.84 -16.44
C GLU A 115 -0.25 -3.22 -15.82
N ARG A 116 -0.32 -2.86 -14.52
CA ARG A 116 0.76 -2.18 -13.81
C ARG A 116 1.87 -3.10 -13.36
N PHE A 117 1.51 -4.25 -12.76
CA PHE A 117 2.44 -5.14 -12.08
C PHE A 117 2.70 -6.45 -12.83
N GLY A 118 1.90 -6.82 -13.81
CA GLY A 118 2.01 -8.09 -14.55
C GLY A 118 1.56 -9.32 -13.76
N VAL A 119 0.88 -9.10 -12.63
CA VAL A 119 0.34 -10.14 -11.74
C VAL A 119 -1.03 -9.71 -11.22
N ASN A 120 -1.78 -10.64 -10.65
CA ASN A 120 -3.01 -10.35 -9.92
C ASN A 120 -2.71 -9.61 -8.60
N PRO A 121 -3.70 -8.89 -8.01
CA PRO A 121 -3.49 -8.10 -6.79
C PRO A 121 -2.87 -8.86 -5.62
N ASP A 122 -3.24 -10.13 -5.41
CA ASP A 122 -2.71 -11.01 -4.36
C ASP A 122 -1.20 -11.30 -4.46
N LYS A 123 -0.59 -11.00 -5.60
CA LYS A 123 0.85 -11.19 -5.87
C LYS A 123 1.65 -9.88 -5.95
N VAL A 124 1.00 -8.74 -5.80
CA VAL A 124 1.66 -7.42 -5.88
C VAL A 124 2.76 -7.29 -4.83
N VAL A 125 2.51 -7.72 -3.61
CA VAL A 125 3.49 -7.70 -2.50
C VAL A 125 4.76 -8.45 -2.87
N ASP A 126 4.64 -9.65 -3.45
CA ASP A 126 5.80 -10.47 -3.84
C ASP A 126 6.59 -9.86 -5.00
N VAL A 127 5.90 -9.23 -5.95
CA VAL A 127 6.56 -8.49 -7.04
C VAL A 127 7.31 -7.28 -6.49
N GLN A 128 6.72 -6.50 -5.59
CA GLN A 128 7.38 -5.36 -4.97
C GLN A 128 8.54 -5.78 -4.05
N ALA A 129 8.40 -6.89 -3.33
CA ALA A 129 9.47 -7.45 -2.52
C ALA A 129 10.74 -7.78 -3.33
N LEU A 130 10.56 -8.27 -4.55
CA LEU A 130 11.67 -8.56 -5.47
C LEU A 130 12.21 -7.31 -6.17
N ALA A 131 11.31 -6.45 -6.66
CA ALA A 131 11.68 -5.27 -7.43
C ALA A 131 12.26 -4.16 -6.55
N GLY A 132 11.86 -4.10 -5.27
CA GLY A 132 12.12 -2.97 -4.39
C GLY A 132 11.32 -1.72 -4.78
N ASP A 133 11.51 -0.67 -3.99
CA ASP A 133 10.99 0.67 -4.27
C ASP A 133 12.01 1.74 -3.91
N ALA A 134 12.49 2.45 -4.92
CA ALA A 134 13.47 3.52 -4.71
C ALA A 134 12.87 4.75 -3.99
N THR A 135 11.56 4.98 -4.11
CA THR A 135 10.88 6.10 -3.46
C THR A 135 10.86 5.93 -1.94
N ASP A 136 10.61 4.70 -1.49
CA ASP A 136 10.52 4.35 -0.07
C ASP A 136 11.78 3.68 0.47
N ASN A 137 12.82 3.64 -0.36
CA ASN A 137 14.09 3.00 -0.03
C ASN A 137 13.94 1.52 0.35
N VAL A 138 13.03 0.82 -0.32
CA VAL A 138 12.88 -0.63 -0.19
C VAL A 138 13.90 -1.30 -1.10
N PRO A 139 14.81 -2.14 -0.55
CA PRO A 139 15.98 -2.57 -1.29
C PRO A 139 15.71 -3.53 -2.44
N GLY A 140 14.74 -4.44 -2.32
CA GLY A 140 14.49 -5.47 -3.32
C GLY A 140 15.66 -6.42 -3.55
N VAL A 141 15.70 -7.07 -4.71
CA VAL A 141 16.81 -7.92 -5.16
C VAL A 141 17.54 -7.22 -6.31
N PRO A 142 18.86 -7.00 -6.22
CA PRO A 142 19.62 -6.32 -7.26
C PRO A 142 19.42 -6.91 -8.65
N GLY A 143 19.13 -6.05 -9.64
CA GLY A 143 18.92 -6.45 -11.03
C GLY A 143 17.58 -7.10 -11.34
N ILE A 144 16.63 -7.11 -10.38
CA ILE A 144 15.27 -7.57 -10.60
C ILE A 144 14.34 -6.34 -10.55
N GLY A 145 13.80 -5.93 -11.69
CA GLY A 145 12.76 -4.92 -11.78
C GLY A 145 11.36 -5.57 -11.88
N VAL A 146 10.31 -4.75 -11.86
CA VAL A 146 8.89 -5.19 -11.82
C VAL A 146 8.57 -6.25 -12.88
N LYS A 147 8.99 -6.07 -14.13
CA LYS A 147 8.75 -7.04 -15.22
C LYS A 147 9.35 -8.42 -14.91
N THR A 148 10.60 -8.45 -14.46
CA THR A 148 11.29 -9.71 -14.14
C THR A 148 10.71 -10.33 -12.87
N ALA A 149 10.34 -9.52 -11.88
CA ALA A 149 9.68 -9.98 -10.67
C ALA A 149 8.35 -10.65 -11.00
N ALA A 150 7.52 -9.99 -11.82
CA ALA A 150 6.24 -10.56 -12.28
C ALA A 150 6.41 -11.89 -13.02
N GLU A 151 7.38 -11.97 -13.94
CA GLU A 151 7.71 -13.22 -14.64
C GLU A 151 8.06 -14.36 -13.67
N LEU A 152 8.89 -14.05 -12.66
CA LEU A 152 9.30 -15.03 -11.65
C LEU A 152 8.12 -15.46 -10.78
N ILE A 153 7.33 -14.52 -10.26
CA ILE A 153 6.18 -14.83 -9.41
C ILE A 153 5.12 -15.61 -10.17
N ASN A 154 4.83 -15.26 -11.43
CA ASN A 154 3.91 -16.04 -12.25
C ASN A 154 4.39 -17.49 -12.51
N ASN A 155 5.70 -17.71 -12.60
CA ASN A 155 6.27 -19.03 -12.84
C ASN A 155 6.41 -19.90 -11.58
N PHE A 156 6.69 -19.30 -10.42
CA PHE A 156 6.99 -20.00 -9.18
C PHE A 156 5.87 -19.91 -8.13
N GLY A 157 4.88 -19.04 -8.36
CA GLY A 157 3.69 -18.87 -7.52
C GLY A 157 3.80 -17.76 -6.49
N ASP A 158 4.86 -17.74 -5.67
CA ASP A 158 5.09 -16.73 -4.64
C ASP A 158 6.59 -16.56 -4.35
N LEU A 159 6.92 -15.59 -3.49
CA LEU A 159 8.31 -15.28 -3.13
C LEU A 159 9.01 -16.47 -2.45
N ASP A 160 8.36 -17.14 -1.50
CA ASP A 160 9.01 -18.23 -0.76
C ASP A 160 9.27 -19.44 -1.64
N SER A 161 8.31 -19.79 -2.50
CA SER A 161 8.47 -20.85 -3.52
C SER A 161 9.57 -20.53 -4.52
N LEU A 162 9.68 -19.28 -4.94
CA LEU A 162 10.76 -18.81 -5.82
C LEU A 162 12.12 -18.94 -5.14
N LEU A 163 12.24 -18.43 -3.90
CA LEU A 163 13.51 -18.47 -3.16
C LEU A 163 13.95 -19.91 -2.85
N ALA A 164 13.01 -20.78 -2.51
CA ALA A 164 13.30 -22.22 -2.29
C ALA A 164 13.81 -22.93 -3.56
N GLN A 165 13.44 -22.44 -4.73
CA GLN A 165 13.81 -23.01 -6.04
C GLN A 165 14.80 -22.14 -6.81
N ALA A 166 15.45 -21.16 -6.15
CA ALA A 166 16.34 -20.20 -6.81
C ALA A 166 17.46 -20.87 -7.61
N GLU A 167 17.95 -22.01 -7.18
CA GLU A 167 19.00 -22.78 -7.87
C GLU A 167 18.58 -23.27 -9.25
N THR A 168 17.29 -23.40 -9.53
CA THR A 168 16.77 -23.86 -10.83
C THR A 168 16.75 -22.74 -11.88
N ILE A 169 17.00 -21.50 -11.49
CA ILE A 169 17.01 -20.35 -12.38
C ILE A 169 18.15 -20.46 -13.37
N LYS A 170 17.81 -20.42 -14.67
CA LYS A 170 18.77 -20.62 -15.77
C LYS A 170 19.81 -19.50 -15.89
N GLN A 171 19.41 -18.24 -15.61
CA GLN A 171 20.28 -17.09 -15.72
C GLN A 171 21.23 -17.01 -14.51
N PRO A 172 22.55 -17.19 -14.70
CA PRO A 172 23.50 -17.33 -13.60
C PRO A 172 23.48 -16.13 -12.62
N LYS A 173 23.48 -14.91 -13.15
CA LYS A 173 23.50 -13.70 -12.31
C LYS A 173 22.21 -13.52 -11.53
N ARG A 174 21.06 -13.82 -12.15
CA ARG A 174 19.75 -13.75 -11.48
C ARG A 174 19.66 -14.79 -10.37
N ARG A 175 20.10 -16.03 -10.64
CA ARG A 175 20.19 -17.09 -9.63
C ARG A 175 21.05 -16.69 -8.45
N GLU A 176 22.26 -16.23 -8.72
CA GLU A 176 23.19 -15.75 -7.69
C GLU A 176 22.57 -14.65 -6.82
N ASN A 177 21.93 -13.65 -7.45
CA ASN A 177 21.30 -12.56 -6.72
C ASN A 177 20.11 -13.04 -5.88
N LEU A 178 19.26 -13.92 -6.39
CA LEU A 178 18.15 -14.48 -5.61
C LEU A 178 18.64 -15.26 -4.38
N ILE A 179 19.71 -16.01 -4.51
CA ILE A 179 20.31 -16.76 -3.40
C ILE A 179 20.95 -15.81 -2.39
N ASN A 180 21.79 -14.89 -2.86
CA ASN A 180 22.57 -14.02 -1.98
C ASN A 180 21.72 -12.95 -1.27
N PHE A 181 20.60 -12.51 -1.87
CA PHE A 181 19.72 -11.47 -1.36
C PHE A 181 18.34 -12.00 -0.92
N ALA A 182 18.24 -13.32 -0.65
CA ALA A 182 16.99 -13.94 -0.24
C ALA A 182 16.39 -13.28 1.04
N GLU A 183 17.23 -13.02 2.04
CA GLU A 183 16.78 -12.37 3.27
C GLU A 183 16.37 -10.92 3.03
N GLN A 184 17.11 -10.20 2.19
CA GLN A 184 16.74 -8.84 1.79
C GLN A 184 15.39 -8.79 1.07
N ALA A 185 15.06 -9.81 0.26
CA ALA A 185 13.76 -9.92 -0.37
C ALA A 185 12.64 -10.14 0.66
N ARG A 186 12.89 -10.91 1.72
CA ARG A 186 11.93 -11.09 2.82
C ARG A 186 11.70 -9.81 3.61
N ILE A 187 12.80 -9.11 3.97
CA ILE A 187 12.71 -7.79 4.60
C ILE A 187 11.92 -6.83 3.70
N SER A 188 12.21 -6.80 2.40
CA SER A 188 11.48 -5.97 1.44
C SER A 188 9.99 -6.32 1.41
N ARG A 189 9.62 -7.60 1.50
CA ARG A 189 8.22 -8.05 1.59
C ARG A 189 7.53 -7.50 2.84
N ASP A 190 8.21 -7.56 3.98
CA ASP A 190 7.66 -7.07 5.25
C ASP A 190 7.50 -5.55 5.25
N LEU A 191 8.34 -4.82 4.51
CA LEU A 191 8.23 -3.37 4.33
C LEU A 191 7.08 -2.96 3.43
N VAL A 192 6.85 -3.68 2.31
CA VAL A 192 5.82 -3.32 1.33
C VAL A 192 4.44 -3.87 1.67
N ARG A 193 4.35 -4.89 2.51
CA ARG A 193 3.09 -5.46 2.94
C ARG A 193 2.35 -4.50 3.86
N LEU A 194 1.13 -4.17 3.51
CA LEU A 194 0.26 -3.37 4.36
C LEU A 194 -0.35 -4.24 5.46
N ARG A 195 -0.44 -3.67 6.67
CA ARG A 195 -1.08 -4.31 7.82
C ARG A 195 -2.59 -4.12 7.71
N ASP A 196 -3.32 -5.21 7.84
CA ASP A 196 -4.80 -5.22 7.84
C ASP A 196 -5.39 -5.57 9.22
N ASP A 197 -4.53 -5.51 10.25
CA ASP A 197 -4.82 -5.84 11.64
C ASP A 197 -4.43 -4.71 12.62
N THR A 198 -4.38 -3.46 12.16
CA THR A 198 -4.03 -2.33 13.01
C THR A 198 -5.09 -2.10 14.09
N PRO A 199 -4.71 -1.64 15.31
CA PRO A 199 -5.69 -1.20 16.29
C PRO A 199 -6.43 0.03 15.75
N LEU A 200 -7.77 -0.07 15.63
CA LEU A 200 -8.55 0.98 14.99
C LEU A 200 -8.81 2.14 15.96
N PRO A 201 -8.55 3.38 15.55
CA PRO A 201 -8.88 4.56 16.37
C PRO A 201 -10.39 4.75 16.55
N LEU A 202 -11.19 4.32 15.58
CA LEU A 202 -12.66 4.35 15.63
C LEU A 202 -13.26 3.08 15.00
N PRO A 203 -14.39 2.56 15.52
CA PRO A 203 -15.05 1.42 14.90
C PRO A 203 -15.62 1.78 13.52
N PRO A 204 -15.65 0.84 12.54
CA PRO A 204 -16.09 1.10 11.16
C PRO A 204 -17.50 1.68 11.03
N VAL A 205 -18.39 1.34 11.94
CA VAL A 205 -19.79 1.84 11.96
C VAL A 205 -19.96 3.29 12.41
N SER A 206 -18.90 3.92 12.92
CA SER A 206 -18.93 5.31 13.39
C SER A 206 -18.95 6.35 12.26
N TYR A 207 -18.81 5.92 10.99
CA TYR A 207 -18.77 6.81 9.82
C TYR A 207 -20.11 7.02 9.14
N THR A 208 -21.22 6.67 9.82
CA THR A 208 -22.55 6.87 9.31
C THR A 208 -22.99 8.33 9.51
N HIS A 209 -23.42 8.94 8.43
CA HIS A 209 -24.14 10.20 8.25
C HIS A 209 -23.32 11.40 7.78
N LEU A 210 -23.03 11.40 6.46
CA LEU A 210 -22.95 12.64 5.69
C LEU A 210 -24.40 13.06 5.32
N THR A 211 -25.14 13.63 6.24
CA THR A 211 -26.25 14.47 5.85
C THR A 211 -25.65 15.83 5.48
N LEU A 212 -25.46 16.07 4.18
CA LEU A 212 -25.26 17.44 3.70
C LEU A 212 -26.49 18.27 4.16
N PRO A 213 -26.27 19.45 4.78
CA PRO A 213 -27.39 20.32 5.06
C PRO A 213 -28.11 20.64 3.75
N THR A 214 -29.36 20.20 3.64
CA THR A 214 -30.25 20.63 2.58
C THR A 214 -30.55 22.10 2.80
N THR A 215 -29.93 22.97 2.00
CA THR A 215 -30.35 24.40 1.87
C THR A 215 -31.66 24.50 1.14
#